data_8da99a0c762c25b5a2fb30fd4685ae28
#
_entry.id   8da99a0c762c25b5a2fb30fd4685ae28
#
_cell.length_a   1.000
_cell.length_b   1.000
_cell.length_c   1.000
_cell.angle_alpha   90.00
_cell.angle_beta   90.00
_cell.angle_gamma   90.00
#
_symmetry.space_group_name_H-M   'P 1'
#
loop_
_entity.id
_entity.type
_entity.pdbx_description
1 polymer ?
#
loop_
_entity_poly.entity_id
_entity_poly.type
_entity_poly.pdbx_seq_one_letter_code
_entity_poly.pdbx_strand_id
1 'polypeptide(L)'
;MRALARAIDNLEVPAVEKIAENSHENPFEVLIATMLSAQTRDAVTAAATARLFRVARTPRTIAKLSEKQIEKLIYPASFYRHKAKHVRETCRILADRFGGRVPATMEELLTLPGVGRKTANLVLILSFKSPNNICVDTHVHRI
;
A
#
# COMPACT_ATOMS: atom_id res chain seq x y z
N MET A 1 -23.24 -11.22 8.82
CA MET A 1 -23.29 -9.94 8.20
C MET A 1 -22.05 -9.57 7.46
N ARG A 2 -20.98 -9.33 8.14
CA ARG A 2 -19.76 -9.06 7.41
C ARG A 2 -19.35 -10.19 6.49
N ALA A 3 -19.55 -11.41 6.94
CA ALA A 3 -19.19 -12.55 6.12
C ALA A 3 -19.99 -12.56 4.83
N LEU A 4 -21.25 -12.22 4.93
CA LEU A 4 -22.08 -12.19 3.76
C LEU A 4 -21.68 -11.08 2.81
N ALA A 5 -21.49 -9.90 3.34
CA ALA A 5 -21.04 -8.79 2.52
C ALA A 5 -19.70 -9.11 1.88
N ARG A 6 -18.84 -9.76 2.64
CA ARG A 6 -17.54 -10.11 2.12
C ARG A 6 -17.62 -11.14 1.00
N ALA A 7 -18.54 -12.06 1.09
CA ALA A 7 -18.70 -13.06 0.03
C ALA A 7 -19.04 -12.40 -1.29
N ILE A 8 -19.87 -11.39 -1.24
CA ILE A 8 -20.20 -10.65 -2.45
C ILE A 8 -19.03 -9.83 -2.90
N ASP A 9 -18.39 -9.19 -1.94
CA ASP A 9 -17.29 -8.28 -2.26
C ASP A 9 -16.04 -9.01 -2.68
N ASN A 10 -15.96 -10.30 -2.45
CA ASN A 10 -14.78 -11.05 -2.83
C ASN A 10 -14.43 -10.90 -4.29
N LEU A 11 -15.42 -10.61 -5.10
CA LEU A 11 -15.18 -10.42 -6.52
C LEU A 11 -14.60 -9.06 -6.82
N GLU A 12 -14.72 -8.13 -5.89
CA GLU A 12 -14.35 -6.75 -6.15
C GLU A 12 -13.41 -6.14 -5.14
N VAL A 13 -13.30 -6.73 -3.97
CA VAL A 13 -12.44 -6.16 -2.94
C VAL A 13 -10.98 -6.37 -3.30
N PRO A 14 -10.22 -5.30 -3.44
CA PRO A 14 -8.80 -5.43 -3.74
C PRO A 14 -8.03 -6.09 -2.61
N ALA A 15 -6.91 -6.71 -2.94
CA ALA A 15 -6.06 -7.32 -1.94
C ALA A 15 -5.62 -6.31 -0.89
N VAL A 16 -5.43 -5.05 -1.30
CA VAL A 16 -4.99 -4.03 -0.37
C VAL A 16 -6.04 -3.77 0.72
N GLU A 17 -7.32 -3.84 0.38
CA GLU A 17 -8.36 -3.65 1.37
C GLU A 17 -8.40 -4.80 2.35
N LYS A 18 -8.17 -6.01 1.86
CA LYS A 18 -8.12 -7.17 2.76
C LYS A 18 -6.95 -7.07 3.71
N ILE A 19 -5.83 -6.58 3.24
CA ILE A 19 -4.67 -6.40 4.08
C ILE A 19 -4.93 -5.34 5.14
N ALA A 20 -5.60 -4.26 4.77
CA ALA A 20 -5.94 -3.22 5.72
C ALA A 20 -6.83 -3.75 6.84
N GLU A 21 -7.81 -4.60 6.48
CA GLU A 21 -8.68 -5.19 7.48
C GLU A 21 -7.89 -6.07 8.43
N ASN A 22 -6.97 -6.86 7.88
CA ASN A 22 -6.20 -7.79 8.70
C ASN A 22 -5.15 -7.10 9.55
N SER A 23 -4.65 -5.96 9.09
CA SER A 23 -3.57 -5.28 9.79
C SER A 23 -4.07 -4.16 10.68
N HIS A 24 -5.39 -4.07 10.88
CA HIS A 24 -5.98 -3.03 11.71
C HIS A 24 -5.59 -1.65 11.20
N GLU A 25 -5.60 -1.51 9.87
CA GLU A 25 -5.36 -0.20 9.25
C GLU A 25 -3.94 0.30 9.44
N ASN A 26 -3.00 -0.61 9.51
CA ASN A 26 -1.60 -0.21 9.57
C ASN A 26 -1.24 0.56 8.30
N PRO A 27 -0.95 1.86 8.40
CA PRO A 27 -0.74 2.68 7.20
C PRO A 27 0.42 2.21 6.34
N PHE A 28 1.48 1.73 6.96
CA PHE A 28 2.63 1.31 6.20
C PHE A 28 2.32 0.06 5.37
N GLU A 29 1.62 -0.89 5.97
CA GLU A 29 1.27 -2.10 5.23
C GLU A 29 0.32 -1.78 4.09
N VAL A 30 -0.62 -0.88 4.31
CA VAL A 30 -1.53 -0.45 3.25
C VAL A 30 -0.76 0.24 2.13
N LEU A 31 0.16 1.11 2.49
CA LEU A 31 0.96 1.82 1.49
C LEU A 31 1.73 0.85 0.61
N ILE A 32 2.44 -0.07 1.21
CA ILE A 32 3.25 -1.01 0.45
C ILE A 32 2.37 -1.92 -0.41
N ALA A 33 1.30 -2.43 0.17
CA ALA A 33 0.39 -3.29 -0.59
C ALA A 33 -0.20 -2.56 -1.79
N THR A 34 -0.57 -1.30 -1.61
CA THR A 34 -1.13 -0.51 -2.70
C THR A 34 -0.10 -0.25 -3.78
N MET A 35 1.14 0.03 -3.38
CA MET A 35 2.21 0.23 -4.34
C MET A 35 2.43 -1.03 -5.18
N LEU A 36 2.35 -2.20 -4.55
CA LEU A 36 2.55 -3.44 -5.26
C LEU A 36 1.36 -3.83 -6.13
N SER A 37 0.18 -3.32 -5.81
CA SER A 37 -1.05 -3.76 -6.46
C SER A 37 -1.26 -3.17 -7.86
N ALA A 38 -0.54 -2.13 -8.22
CA ALA A 38 -0.76 -1.47 -9.51
C ALA A 38 -0.56 -2.45 -10.66
N GLN A 39 -1.60 -2.63 -11.46
CA GLN A 39 -1.58 -3.52 -12.63
C GLN A 39 -1.19 -4.96 -12.28
N THR A 40 -1.50 -5.38 -11.06
CA THR A 40 -1.18 -6.71 -10.58
C THR A 40 -2.43 -7.34 -9.99
N ARG A 41 -2.62 -8.62 -10.24
CA ARG A 41 -3.78 -9.33 -9.72
C ARG A 41 -3.72 -9.38 -8.20
N ASP A 42 -4.91 -9.37 -7.59
CA ASP A 42 -5.00 -9.36 -6.13
C ASP A 42 -4.27 -10.53 -5.48
N ALA A 43 -4.41 -11.72 -6.05
CA ALA A 43 -3.74 -12.89 -5.48
C ALA A 43 -2.24 -12.74 -5.51
N VAL A 44 -1.70 -12.20 -6.58
CA VAL A 44 -0.25 -11.98 -6.70
C VAL A 44 0.20 -10.91 -5.72
N THR A 45 -0.58 -9.84 -5.61
CA THR A 45 -0.26 -8.76 -4.66
C THR A 45 -0.24 -9.29 -3.23
N ALA A 46 -1.25 -10.06 -2.86
CA ALA A 46 -1.33 -10.58 -1.50
C ALA A 46 -0.15 -11.48 -1.19
N ALA A 47 0.21 -12.36 -2.13
CA ALA A 47 1.34 -13.26 -1.92
C ALA A 47 2.65 -12.50 -1.84
N ALA A 48 2.84 -11.53 -2.72
CA ALA A 48 4.07 -10.73 -2.73
C ALA A 48 4.22 -9.93 -1.43
N THR A 49 3.13 -9.32 -1.00
CA THR A 49 3.14 -8.53 0.22
C THR A 49 3.44 -9.42 1.43
N ALA A 50 2.82 -10.59 1.47
CA ALA A 50 3.06 -11.52 2.58
C ALA A 50 4.52 -11.95 2.63
N ARG A 51 5.11 -12.25 1.47
CA ARG A 51 6.52 -12.67 1.44
C ARG A 51 7.42 -11.54 1.92
N LEU A 52 7.17 -10.33 1.45
CA LEU A 52 8.00 -9.19 1.84
C LEU A 52 7.90 -8.94 3.34
N PHE A 53 6.68 -8.93 3.88
CA PHE A 53 6.49 -8.65 5.29
C PHE A 53 6.96 -9.78 6.19
N ARG A 54 7.13 -10.97 5.65
CA ARG A 54 7.72 -12.06 6.42
C ARG A 54 9.18 -11.80 6.70
N VAL A 55 9.83 -11.09 5.80
CA VAL A 55 11.26 -10.78 5.92
C VAL A 55 11.47 -9.43 6.61
N ALA A 56 10.66 -8.42 6.28
CA ALA A 56 10.83 -7.07 6.81
C ALA A 56 9.49 -6.36 6.82
N ARG A 57 9.13 -5.75 7.93
CA ARG A 57 7.81 -5.15 8.09
C ARG A 57 7.83 -3.67 8.43
N THR A 58 8.98 -3.05 8.47
CA THR A 58 9.08 -1.63 8.80
C THR A 58 9.85 -0.91 7.73
N PRO A 59 9.67 0.42 7.63
CA PRO A 59 10.44 1.16 6.62
C PRO A 59 11.94 0.97 6.76
N ARG A 60 12.44 0.97 7.99
CA ARG A 60 13.89 0.84 8.18
C ARG A 60 14.39 -0.52 7.75
N THR A 61 13.66 -1.58 8.08
CA THR A 61 14.12 -2.92 7.73
C THR A 61 14.04 -3.16 6.24
N ILE A 62 12.98 -2.67 5.57
CA ILE A 62 12.88 -2.83 4.13
C ILE A 62 13.96 -2.01 3.42
N ALA A 63 14.25 -0.81 3.93
CA ALA A 63 15.28 0.03 3.32
C ALA A 63 16.67 -0.61 3.38
N LYS A 64 16.87 -1.54 4.30
CA LYS A 64 18.15 -2.25 4.39
C LYS A 64 18.28 -3.37 3.38
N LEU A 65 17.19 -3.81 2.80
CA LEU A 65 17.24 -4.84 1.76
C LEU A 65 17.73 -4.21 0.47
N SER A 66 18.43 -5.00 -0.34
CA SER A 66 18.81 -4.53 -1.66
C SER A 66 17.60 -4.57 -2.58
N GLU A 67 17.68 -3.83 -3.69
CA GLU A 67 16.61 -3.90 -4.68
C GLU A 67 16.41 -5.32 -5.18
N LYS A 68 17.51 -6.05 -5.37
CA LYS A 68 17.41 -7.42 -5.83
C LYS A 68 16.71 -8.32 -4.85
N GLN A 69 16.96 -8.12 -3.57
CA GLN A 69 16.26 -8.91 -2.56
C GLN A 69 14.77 -8.62 -2.57
N ILE A 70 14.40 -7.36 -2.70
CA ILE A 70 12.99 -6.99 -2.77
C ILE A 70 12.37 -7.57 -4.05
N GLU A 71 13.08 -7.48 -5.18
CA GLU A 71 12.58 -8.05 -6.43
C GLU A 71 12.21 -9.51 -6.28
N LYS A 72 13.07 -10.28 -5.64
CA LYS A 72 12.79 -11.69 -5.46
C LYS A 72 11.56 -11.95 -4.60
N LEU A 73 11.37 -11.10 -3.60
CA LEU A 73 10.25 -11.28 -2.68
C LEU A 73 8.91 -10.93 -3.33
N ILE A 74 8.90 -9.95 -4.20
CA ILE A 74 7.64 -9.50 -4.79
C ILE A 74 7.37 -10.08 -6.18
N TYR A 75 8.33 -10.81 -6.75
CA TYR A 75 8.10 -11.49 -8.01
C TYR A 75 6.93 -12.48 -7.84
N PRO A 76 6.00 -12.62 -8.77
CA PRO A 76 5.94 -12.04 -10.11
C PRO A 76 5.00 -10.83 -10.26
N ALA A 77 4.99 -9.94 -9.28
CA ALA A 77 4.18 -8.73 -9.41
C ALA A 77 4.56 -7.98 -10.68
N SER A 78 3.58 -7.36 -11.32
CA SER A 78 3.83 -6.59 -12.53
C SER A 78 4.81 -5.48 -12.23
N PHE A 79 5.74 -5.25 -13.14
CA PHE A 79 6.75 -4.19 -12.99
C PHE A 79 7.52 -4.32 -11.69
N TYR A 80 7.84 -5.55 -11.32
CA TYR A 80 8.43 -5.79 -10.01
C TYR A 80 9.77 -5.09 -9.82
N ARG A 81 10.52 -4.88 -10.90
CA ARG A 81 11.80 -4.19 -10.77
C ARG A 81 11.62 -2.73 -10.40
N HIS A 82 10.69 -2.04 -11.08
CA HIS A 82 10.38 -0.67 -10.75
C HIS A 82 9.77 -0.56 -9.36
N LYS A 83 8.90 -1.50 -9.03
CA LYS A 83 8.26 -1.49 -7.72
C LYS A 83 9.27 -1.72 -6.61
N ALA A 84 10.22 -2.62 -6.81
CA ALA A 84 11.24 -2.87 -5.80
C ALA A 84 12.05 -1.59 -5.55
N LYS A 85 12.42 -0.90 -6.60
CA LYS A 85 13.16 0.34 -6.46
C LYS A 85 12.34 1.39 -5.71
N HIS A 86 11.09 1.57 -6.12
CA HIS A 86 10.24 2.58 -5.50
C HIS A 86 9.93 2.25 -4.04
N VAL A 87 9.68 0.98 -3.74
CA VAL A 87 9.41 0.58 -2.37
C VAL A 87 10.62 0.86 -1.50
N ARG A 88 11.80 0.52 -1.97
CA ARG A 88 13.01 0.75 -1.20
C ARG A 88 13.24 2.24 -0.96
N GLU A 89 13.10 3.04 -2.02
CA GLU A 89 13.31 4.48 -1.89
C GLU A 89 12.29 5.12 -0.98
N THR A 90 11.03 4.71 -1.11
CA THR A 90 9.98 5.22 -0.24
C THR A 90 10.27 4.87 1.21
N CYS A 91 10.71 3.65 1.47
CA CYS A 91 11.01 3.25 2.84
C CYS A 91 12.18 4.05 3.41
N ARG A 92 13.18 4.35 2.59
CA ARG A 92 14.29 5.18 3.04
C ARG A 92 13.81 6.58 3.42
N ILE A 93 12.94 7.15 2.59
CA ILE A 93 12.42 8.48 2.88
C ILE A 93 11.58 8.46 4.14
N LEU A 94 10.75 7.45 4.31
CA LEU A 94 9.93 7.34 5.51
C LEU A 94 10.80 7.25 6.75
N ALA A 95 11.87 6.47 6.69
CA ALA A 95 12.75 6.31 7.82
C ALA A 95 13.51 7.61 8.11
N ASP A 96 13.96 8.30 7.07
CA ASP A 96 14.82 9.47 7.23
C ASP A 96 14.05 10.75 7.53
N ARG A 97 12.90 10.94 6.87
CA ARG A 97 12.20 12.22 6.96
C ARG A 97 10.96 12.17 7.82
N PHE A 98 10.35 11.02 7.95
CA PHE A 98 9.09 10.90 8.67
C PHE A 98 9.19 10.03 9.92
N GLY A 99 10.41 9.73 10.35
CA GLY A 99 10.60 8.98 11.57
C GLY A 99 10.05 7.56 11.51
N GLY A 100 9.98 6.99 10.32
CA GLY A 100 9.44 5.65 10.14
C GLY A 100 7.92 5.61 10.06
N ARG A 101 7.27 6.76 9.99
CA ARG A 101 5.82 6.82 9.91
C ARG A 101 5.36 7.19 8.52
N VAL A 102 4.14 6.82 8.20
CA VAL A 102 3.52 7.19 6.93
C VAL A 102 2.82 8.53 7.13
N PRO A 103 3.09 9.51 6.26
CA PRO A 103 2.42 10.81 6.40
C PRO A 103 0.92 10.68 6.16
N ALA A 104 0.17 11.57 6.78
CA ALA A 104 -1.29 11.51 6.74
C ALA A 104 -1.90 12.60 5.87
N THR A 105 -1.13 13.18 4.96
CA THR A 105 -1.64 14.20 4.06
C THR A 105 -1.36 13.81 2.62
N MET A 106 -2.25 14.24 1.74
CA MET A 106 -2.09 13.97 0.31
C MET A 106 -0.78 14.55 -0.20
N GLU A 107 -0.48 15.77 0.19
CA GLU A 107 0.72 16.44 -0.30
C GLU A 107 1.99 15.67 0.03
N GLU A 108 2.09 15.24 1.26
CA GLU A 108 3.29 14.52 1.67
C GLU A 108 3.36 13.14 1.05
N LEU A 109 2.22 12.46 0.93
CA LEU A 109 2.22 11.15 0.31
C LEU A 109 2.66 11.21 -1.14
N LEU A 110 2.29 12.27 -1.84
CA LEU A 110 2.64 12.40 -3.25
C LEU A 110 4.14 12.66 -3.46
N THR A 111 4.86 13.01 -2.42
CA THR A 111 6.32 13.17 -2.55
C THR A 111 7.06 11.85 -2.55
N LEU A 112 6.39 10.77 -2.21
CA LEU A 112 7.05 9.47 -2.13
C LEU A 112 7.14 8.82 -3.51
N PRO A 113 8.30 8.22 -3.85
CA PRO A 113 8.44 7.57 -5.15
C PRO A 113 7.44 6.43 -5.32
N GLY A 114 6.83 6.37 -6.47
CA GLY A 114 5.88 5.32 -6.76
C GLY A 114 4.51 5.51 -6.14
N VAL A 115 4.28 6.65 -5.49
CA VAL A 115 2.98 6.94 -4.87
C VAL A 115 2.28 8.01 -5.69
N GLY A 116 1.20 7.60 -6.35
CA GLY A 116 0.37 8.53 -7.09
C GLY A 116 -0.87 8.89 -6.30
N ARG A 117 -1.75 9.65 -6.93
CA ARG A 117 -2.94 10.14 -6.27
C ARG A 117 -3.86 9.00 -5.82
N LYS A 118 -3.99 7.96 -6.63
CA LYS A 118 -4.84 6.83 -6.27
C LYS A 118 -4.29 6.11 -5.06
N THR A 119 -2.99 5.86 -5.04
CA THR A 119 -2.34 5.20 -3.90
C THR A 119 -2.50 6.03 -2.64
N ALA A 120 -2.24 7.33 -2.75
CA ALA A 120 -2.36 8.21 -1.60
C ALA A 120 -3.78 8.24 -1.05
N ASN A 121 -4.77 8.29 -1.95
CA ASN A 121 -6.17 8.27 -1.52
C ASN A 121 -6.51 7.00 -0.75
N LEU A 122 -6.06 5.86 -1.27
CA LEU A 122 -6.35 4.59 -0.59
C LEU A 122 -5.73 4.53 0.80
N VAL A 123 -4.51 5.02 0.92
CA VAL A 123 -3.85 5.05 2.23
C VAL A 123 -4.64 5.92 3.20
N LEU A 124 -5.06 7.10 2.75
CA LEU A 124 -5.80 8.01 3.62
C LEU A 124 -7.15 7.44 4.02
N ILE A 125 -7.83 6.81 3.08
CA ILE A 125 -9.15 6.24 3.36
C ILE A 125 -9.06 5.02 4.27
N LEU A 126 -8.18 4.09 3.93
CA LEU A 126 -8.15 2.81 4.62
C LEU A 126 -7.42 2.86 5.94
N SER A 127 -6.41 3.72 6.05
CA SER A 127 -5.57 3.74 7.24
C SER A 127 -5.89 4.89 8.17
N PHE A 128 -6.18 6.06 7.61
CA PHE A 128 -6.43 7.24 8.42
C PHE A 128 -7.89 7.63 8.45
N LYS A 129 -8.71 6.93 7.65
CA LYS A 129 -10.15 7.17 7.64
C LYS A 129 -10.46 8.64 7.47
N SER A 130 -9.90 9.23 6.42
CA SER A 130 -10.04 10.65 6.17
C SER A 130 -11.21 10.90 5.24
N PRO A 131 -12.39 11.22 5.78
CA PRO A 131 -13.56 11.43 4.92
C PRO A 131 -13.42 12.62 4.01
N ASN A 132 -12.62 13.59 4.40
CA ASN A 132 -12.45 14.76 3.57
C ASN A 132 -11.87 14.45 2.20
N ASN A 133 -10.99 13.48 2.14
CA ASN A 133 -10.42 13.12 0.86
C ASN A 133 -11.40 12.37 0.00
N ILE A 134 -12.28 11.63 0.62
CA ILE A 134 -13.32 10.94 -0.13
C ILE A 134 -14.29 11.94 -0.72
N CYS A 135 -14.71 12.89 0.08
CA CYS A 135 -15.71 13.86 -0.34
C CYS A 135 -15.25 14.66 -1.53
N VAL A 136 -14.00 14.99 -1.53
CA VAL A 136 -13.47 15.79 -2.60
C VAL A 136 -13.58 15.08 -3.92
N ASP A 137 -13.39 13.83 -3.87
CA ASP A 137 -13.32 13.12 -5.11
C ASP A 137 -14.61 12.63 -5.59
N THR A 138 -15.33 12.18 -4.79
CA THR A 138 -16.48 11.53 -5.26
C THR A 138 -17.67 12.36 -4.98
N HIS A 139 -17.21 12.25 -4.78
CA HIS A 139 -18.01 12.30 -4.77
C HIS A 139 -18.55 12.54 -4.99
N VAL A 140 -18.34 12.75 -4.84
CA VAL A 140 -18.81 12.81 -4.96
C VAL A 140 -19.44 12.91 -5.16
N HIS A 141 -19.50 13.17 -5.37
CA HIS A 141 -20.13 13.28 -5.54
C HIS A 141 -20.79 12.81 -5.54
N ARG A 142 -20.84 12.44 -5.58
CA ARG A 142 -21.54 11.95 -5.49
C ARG A 142 -22.45 12.08 -4.97
N ILE A 143 -22.76 12.46 -4.76
CA ILE A 143 -23.31 12.62 -4.35
C ILE A 143 -23.62 13.03 -4.18
#